data_0b80d848f8180763e72c6ecaeccadf20
#
_entry.id   0b80d848f8180763e72c6ecaeccadf20
#
_cell.length_a   1.000
_cell.length_b   1.000
_cell.length_c   1.000
_cell.angle_alpha   90.00
_cell.angle_beta   90.00
_cell.angle_gamma   90.00
#
_symmetry.space_group_name_H-M   'P 1'
#
loop_
_entity.id
_entity.type
_entity.pdbx_description
1 polymer ?
#
loop_
_entity_poly.entity_id
_entity_poly.type
_entity_poly.pdbx_seq_one_letter_code
_entity_poly.pdbx_strand_id
1 'polypeptide(L)'
;MLEALLRQHDKVEQDWAEKDVPKLVDQLLDNYARFGGMDHLEGRDLPSKKVVTEVLEDLFSILFPGYLGDSEITKANIKYHLGLKLTSVYSRLTIEVEKSLKYICRKMECPQDICQKRAHVVVKELLEALPEIRSGLSGDISAAYSGDPAAVSNEEVILSYPCVLAITTYRIAHELYTRGVPVIPRIMTEHMHSLTGIDIHPGAKIGRNFFIDHGTGVVIGETAEIGDNVKLYQGVTLGALSFPKDEKGNIIKGRKRHPTIGNNVVIYSGATLLGGETIIGDNVIIGGNVWVTSSVPAGTRITIAAPEQHYKMENNIEKK
;
A
#
# COMPACT_ATOMS: atom_id res chain seq x y z
N MET A 1 31.11 37.57 -30.87
CA MET A 1 30.50 36.24 -30.97
C MET A 1 29.68 35.89 -29.72
N LEU A 2 30.22 36.07 -28.51
CA LEU A 2 29.49 35.78 -27.24
C LEU A 2 28.27 36.69 -27.03
N GLU A 3 28.40 38.01 -27.25
CA GLU A 3 27.29 38.95 -27.15
C GLU A 3 26.16 38.70 -28.15
N ALA A 4 26.45 38.20 -29.33
CA ALA A 4 25.43 37.83 -30.33
C ALA A 4 24.66 36.57 -29.88
N LEU A 5 25.34 35.61 -29.27
CA LEU A 5 24.71 34.42 -28.69
C LEU A 5 23.85 34.77 -27.47
N LEU A 6 24.31 35.66 -26.61
CA LEU A 6 23.53 36.13 -25.47
C LEU A 6 22.25 36.88 -25.90
N ARG A 7 22.34 37.80 -26.87
CA ARG A 7 21.16 38.51 -27.42
C ARG A 7 20.19 37.56 -28.13
N GLN A 8 20.69 36.49 -28.76
CA GLN A 8 19.85 35.46 -29.38
C GLN A 8 19.14 34.64 -28.31
N HIS A 9 19.81 34.32 -27.19
CA HIS A 9 19.23 33.63 -26.05
C HIS A 9 18.11 34.47 -25.41
N ASP A 10 18.38 35.75 -25.09
CA ASP A 10 17.42 36.67 -24.50
C ASP A 10 16.17 36.82 -25.39
N LYS A 11 16.35 36.88 -26.71
CA LYS A 11 15.25 36.95 -27.66
C LYS A 11 14.40 35.67 -27.68
N VAL A 12 15.03 34.49 -27.57
CA VAL A 12 14.34 33.21 -27.50
C VAL A 12 13.52 33.10 -26.20
N GLU A 13 14.09 33.51 -25.07
CA GLU A 13 13.35 33.54 -23.81
C GLU A 13 12.17 34.50 -23.83
N GLN A 14 12.36 35.70 -24.41
CA GLN A 14 11.30 36.69 -24.54
C GLN A 14 10.17 36.17 -25.47
N ASP A 15 10.52 35.64 -26.64
CA ASP A 15 9.54 35.08 -27.59
C ASP A 15 8.79 33.89 -26.97
N TRP A 16 9.47 33.03 -26.18
CA TRP A 16 8.86 31.98 -25.41
C TRP A 16 7.78 32.52 -24.43
N ALA A 17 8.18 33.46 -23.59
CA ALA A 17 7.27 34.02 -22.57
C ALA A 17 6.08 34.79 -23.17
N GLU A 18 6.33 35.60 -24.21
CA GLU A 18 5.34 36.54 -24.76
C GLU A 18 4.44 35.90 -25.84
N LYS A 19 4.92 34.88 -26.58
CA LYS A 19 4.21 34.32 -27.73
C LYS A 19 3.87 32.85 -27.57
N ASP A 20 4.82 32.03 -27.11
CA ASP A 20 4.64 30.59 -27.12
C ASP A 20 3.88 30.10 -25.87
N VAL A 21 4.16 30.65 -24.68
CA VAL A 21 3.42 30.28 -23.45
C VAL A 21 1.92 30.60 -23.55
N PRO A 22 1.47 31.80 -23.96
CA PRO A 22 0.03 32.06 -24.12
C PRO A 22 -0.64 31.10 -25.09
N LYS A 23 -0.03 30.83 -26.23
CA LYS A 23 -0.54 29.88 -27.22
C LYS A 23 -0.64 28.45 -26.66
N LEU A 24 0.35 28.01 -25.89
CA LEU A 24 0.34 26.71 -25.27
C LEU A 24 -0.73 26.63 -24.16
N VAL A 25 -0.93 27.71 -23.40
CA VAL A 25 -2.01 27.81 -22.40
C VAL A 25 -3.37 27.63 -23.05
N ASP A 26 -3.63 28.35 -24.15
CA ASP A 26 -4.92 28.23 -24.87
C ASP A 26 -5.13 26.79 -25.39
N GLN A 27 -4.08 26.17 -25.94
CA GLN A 27 -4.12 24.77 -26.39
C GLN A 27 -4.41 23.80 -25.24
N LEU A 28 -3.83 24.01 -24.05
CA LEU A 28 -4.10 23.20 -22.87
C LEU A 28 -5.51 23.41 -22.34
N LEU A 29 -6.03 24.64 -22.32
CA LEU A 29 -7.40 24.92 -21.90
C LEU A 29 -8.42 24.27 -22.85
N ASP A 30 -8.19 24.32 -24.15
CA ASP A 30 -9.01 23.60 -25.14
C ASP A 30 -8.94 22.07 -24.94
N ASN A 31 -7.74 21.57 -24.60
CA ASN A 31 -7.54 20.15 -24.30
C ASN A 31 -8.31 19.73 -23.03
N TYR A 32 -8.27 20.54 -21.97
CA TYR A 32 -9.04 20.28 -20.73
C TYR A 32 -10.53 20.26 -21.00
N ALA A 33 -11.04 21.21 -21.79
CA ALA A 33 -12.45 21.25 -22.18
C ALA A 33 -12.87 20.01 -23.00
N ARG A 34 -11.98 19.51 -23.87
CA ARG A 34 -12.24 18.38 -24.75
C ARG A 34 -12.13 17.03 -24.06
N PHE A 35 -11.16 16.87 -23.16
CA PHE A 35 -10.81 15.60 -22.51
C PHE A 35 -10.97 15.71 -20.98
N GLY A 36 -12.13 16.15 -20.51
CA GLY A 36 -12.44 16.26 -19.09
C GLY A 36 -12.25 14.96 -18.32
N GLY A 37 -12.19 15.08 -16.96
CA GLY A 37 -12.05 13.95 -16.05
C GLY A 37 -10.62 13.70 -15.57
N MET A 38 -9.63 14.44 -16.05
CA MET A 38 -8.25 14.44 -15.57
C MET A 38 -7.92 15.72 -14.76
N ASP A 39 -8.85 16.64 -14.67
CA ASP A 39 -8.76 17.86 -13.87
C ASP A 39 -9.84 17.90 -12.77
N HIS A 40 -9.61 18.71 -11.74
CA HIS A 40 -10.53 18.92 -10.62
C HIS A 40 -10.52 20.39 -10.18
N LEU A 41 -10.80 21.29 -11.12
CA LEU A 41 -10.57 22.73 -10.97
C LEU A 41 -11.53 23.40 -9.99
N GLU A 42 -12.77 22.95 -9.88
CA GLU A 42 -13.79 23.52 -8.99
C GLU A 42 -14.08 22.68 -7.75
N GLY A 43 -13.41 21.55 -7.60
CA GLY A 43 -13.66 20.59 -6.54
C GLY A 43 -12.82 20.84 -5.29
N ARG A 44 -13.47 21.03 -4.14
CA ARG A 44 -12.80 21.11 -2.83
C ARG A 44 -12.86 19.83 -2.02
N ASP A 45 -13.45 18.75 -2.57
CA ASP A 45 -13.84 17.56 -1.82
C ASP A 45 -12.98 16.33 -2.12
N LEU A 46 -11.80 16.50 -2.70
CA LEU A 46 -10.83 15.41 -2.78
C LEU A 46 -9.83 15.50 -1.62
N PRO A 47 -9.50 14.35 -0.99
CA PRO A 47 -8.49 14.33 0.05
C PRO A 47 -7.11 14.69 -0.52
N SER A 48 -6.33 15.44 0.26
CA SER A 48 -4.97 15.80 -0.08
C SER A 48 -4.04 14.61 0.15
N LYS A 49 -3.42 14.09 -0.92
CA LYS A 49 -2.41 13.03 -0.81
C LYS A 49 -1.31 13.41 0.18
N LYS A 50 -0.82 14.67 0.14
CA LYS A 50 0.21 15.20 1.03
C LYS A 50 -0.21 15.11 2.50
N VAL A 51 -1.41 15.60 2.84
CA VAL A 51 -1.89 15.60 4.23
C VAL A 51 -2.10 14.18 4.74
N VAL A 52 -2.63 13.28 3.88
CA VAL A 52 -2.83 11.86 4.24
C VAL A 52 -1.49 11.16 4.53
N THR A 53 -0.43 11.44 3.75
CA THR A 53 0.90 10.87 4.01
C THR A 53 1.54 11.45 5.27
N GLU A 54 1.42 12.75 5.54
CA GLU A 54 1.88 13.36 6.78
C GLU A 54 1.15 12.80 8.02
N VAL A 55 -0.15 12.55 7.91
CA VAL A 55 -0.94 11.88 8.96
C VAL A 55 -0.45 10.46 9.20
N LEU A 56 -0.11 9.72 8.14
CA LEU A 56 0.45 8.37 8.25
C LEU A 56 1.79 8.38 8.98
N GLU A 57 2.67 9.33 8.72
CA GLU A 57 3.94 9.53 9.43
C GLU A 57 3.71 9.82 10.92
N ASP A 58 2.73 10.66 11.27
CA ASP A 58 2.38 10.90 12.68
C ASP A 58 1.85 9.63 13.36
N LEU A 59 1.07 8.79 12.65
CA LEU A 59 0.60 7.51 13.17
C LEU A 59 1.77 6.53 13.40
N PHE A 60 2.78 6.53 12.55
CA PHE A 60 4.02 5.77 12.80
C PHE A 60 4.73 6.24 14.07
N SER A 61 4.86 7.54 14.26
CA SER A 61 5.45 8.11 15.49
C SER A 61 4.68 7.73 16.76
N ILE A 62 3.33 7.61 16.67
CA ILE A 62 2.49 7.16 17.78
C ILE A 62 2.69 5.66 18.05
N LEU A 63 2.75 4.83 17.01
CA LEU A 63 2.85 3.38 17.14
C LEU A 63 4.26 2.90 17.52
N PHE A 64 5.30 3.63 17.06
CA PHE A 64 6.71 3.31 17.28
C PHE A 64 7.50 4.50 17.87
N PRO A 65 7.09 4.99 19.06
CA PRO A 65 7.72 6.17 19.65
C PRO A 65 9.21 5.95 19.90
N GLY A 66 10.04 6.90 19.43
CA GLY A 66 11.49 6.85 19.54
C GLY A 66 12.20 5.98 18.50
N TYR A 67 11.45 5.22 17.66
CA TYR A 67 11.99 4.49 16.50
C TYR A 67 11.69 5.20 15.19
N LEU A 68 10.42 5.59 15.00
CA LEU A 68 9.96 6.25 13.79
C LEU A 68 9.40 7.63 14.15
N GLY A 69 9.78 8.66 13.36
CA GLY A 69 9.41 10.05 13.61
C GLY A 69 10.38 10.78 14.54
N ASP A 70 9.85 11.51 15.54
CA ASP A 70 10.66 12.38 16.40
C ASP A 70 11.60 11.56 17.32
N SER A 71 12.89 11.89 17.33
CA SER A 71 13.92 11.16 18.06
C SER A 71 14.08 11.59 19.54
N GLU A 72 13.49 12.72 19.94
CA GLU A 72 13.67 13.29 21.30
C GLU A 72 12.57 12.85 22.29
N ILE A 73 12.01 11.64 22.10
CA ILE A 73 10.95 11.12 22.95
C ILE A 73 11.58 10.40 24.15
N THR A 74 11.14 10.81 25.34
CA THR A 74 11.58 10.24 26.63
C THR A 74 10.38 9.80 27.46
N LYS A 75 10.61 9.00 28.52
CA LYS A 75 9.55 8.63 29.48
C LYS A 75 8.88 9.83 30.13
N ALA A 76 9.59 10.96 30.25
CA ALA A 76 9.07 12.18 30.86
C ALA A 76 8.12 12.95 29.92
N ASN A 77 8.37 12.95 28.62
CA ASN A 77 7.62 13.77 27.66
C ASN A 77 6.62 12.97 26.78
N ILE A 78 6.68 11.63 26.79
CA ILE A 78 5.84 10.77 25.92
C ILE A 78 4.34 11.08 26.03
N LYS A 79 3.84 11.39 27.23
CA LYS A 79 2.42 11.72 27.44
C LYS A 79 1.99 12.97 26.66
N TYR A 80 2.82 14.00 26.68
CA TYR A 80 2.56 15.25 25.95
C TYR A 80 2.71 15.06 24.46
N HIS A 81 3.72 14.30 24.03
CA HIS A 81 3.91 13.95 22.62
C HIS A 81 2.69 13.21 22.05
N LEU A 82 2.21 12.16 22.73
CA LEU A 82 1.02 11.42 22.32
C LEU A 82 -0.22 12.33 22.26
N GLY A 83 -0.44 13.17 23.27
CA GLY A 83 -1.56 14.11 23.29
C GLY A 83 -1.55 15.05 22.09
N LEU A 84 -0.38 15.63 21.78
CA LEU A 84 -0.21 16.52 20.64
C LEU A 84 -0.45 15.80 19.30
N LYS A 85 0.20 14.66 19.09
CA LYS A 85 0.09 13.89 17.84
C LYS A 85 -1.33 13.37 17.61
N LEU A 86 -1.99 12.79 18.63
CA LEU A 86 -3.36 12.33 18.54
C LEU A 86 -4.33 13.46 18.19
N THR A 87 -4.17 14.65 18.81
CA THR A 87 -5.01 15.83 18.50
C THR A 87 -4.78 16.31 17.06
N SER A 88 -3.52 16.34 16.62
CA SER A 88 -3.15 16.74 15.26
C SER A 88 -3.72 15.76 14.22
N VAL A 89 -3.53 14.46 14.43
CA VAL A 89 -4.08 13.41 13.54
C VAL A 89 -5.60 13.50 13.49
N TYR A 90 -6.27 13.59 14.65
CA TYR A 90 -7.73 13.73 14.71
C TYR A 90 -8.23 14.90 13.87
N SER A 91 -7.65 16.08 14.05
CA SER A 91 -8.09 17.29 13.36
C SER A 91 -7.86 17.21 11.85
N ARG A 92 -6.66 16.83 11.42
CA ARG A 92 -6.29 16.77 10.00
C ARG A 92 -7.00 15.61 9.27
N LEU A 93 -7.01 14.42 9.85
CA LEU A 93 -7.62 13.26 9.21
C LEU A 93 -9.15 13.41 9.11
N THR A 94 -9.81 14.04 10.09
CA THR A 94 -11.25 14.30 10.03
C THR A 94 -11.62 15.14 8.82
N ILE A 95 -10.83 16.19 8.52
CA ILE A 95 -11.05 17.03 7.33
C ILE A 95 -10.90 16.23 6.05
N GLU A 96 -9.87 15.40 5.94
CA GLU A 96 -9.61 14.60 4.75
C GLU A 96 -10.66 13.48 4.57
N VAL A 97 -11.11 12.84 5.66
CA VAL A 97 -12.19 11.84 5.63
C VAL A 97 -13.52 12.50 5.23
N GLU A 98 -13.83 13.68 5.75
CA GLU A 98 -15.02 14.44 5.35
C GLU A 98 -15.03 14.74 3.84
N LYS A 99 -13.90 15.26 3.28
CA LYS A 99 -13.74 15.47 1.85
C LYS A 99 -13.98 14.19 1.06
N SER A 100 -13.36 13.10 1.48
CA SER A 100 -13.46 11.80 0.83
C SER A 100 -14.90 11.25 0.83
N LEU A 101 -15.62 11.41 1.93
CA LEU A 101 -17.04 11.04 2.02
C LEU A 101 -17.92 11.93 1.15
N LYS A 102 -17.70 13.24 1.14
CA LYS A 102 -18.43 14.19 0.29
C LYS A 102 -18.28 13.89 -1.20
N TYR A 103 -17.09 13.47 -1.63
CA TYR A 103 -16.85 13.07 -3.03
C TYR A 103 -17.81 11.96 -3.50
N ILE A 104 -18.11 10.98 -2.65
CA ILE A 104 -19.09 9.93 -2.97
C ILE A 104 -20.53 10.42 -2.77
N CYS A 105 -20.80 11.15 -1.68
CA CYS A 105 -22.13 11.68 -1.39
C CYS A 105 -22.68 12.61 -2.46
N ARG A 106 -21.85 13.39 -3.14
CA ARG A 106 -22.29 14.20 -4.31
C ARG A 106 -22.93 13.38 -5.41
N LYS A 107 -22.54 12.12 -5.56
CA LYS A 107 -23.15 11.20 -6.52
C LYS A 107 -24.48 10.62 -6.01
N MET A 108 -24.81 10.79 -4.73
CA MET A 108 -25.95 10.15 -4.05
C MET A 108 -26.91 11.15 -3.37
N GLU A 109 -26.69 12.47 -3.53
CA GLU A 109 -27.53 13.54 -2.95
C GLU A 109 -27.68 13.47 -1.42
N CYS A 110 -26.62 13.18 -0.69
CA CYS A 110 -26.62 13.09 0.77
C CYS A 110 -26.69 14.48 1.44
N PRO A 111 -27.36 14.61 2.62
CA PRO A 111 -27.28 15.83 3.42
C PRO A 111 -25.86 16.14 3.87
N GLN A 112 -25.44 17.44 3.76
CA GLN A 112 -24.04 17.86 3.96
C GLN A 112 -23.47 17.57 5.35
N ASP A 113 -24.31 17.64 6.41
CA ASP A 113 -23.88 17.41 7.81
C ASP A 113 -23.61 15.94 8.16
N ILE A 114 -24.15 15.01 7.38
CA ILE A 114 -23.92 13.56 7.58
C ILE A 114 -22.45 13.20 7.36
N CYS A 115 -21.82 13.72 6.29
CA CYS A 115 -20.41 13.43 6.00
C CYS A 115 -19.47 13.93 7.09
N GLN A 116 -19.73 15.13 7.62
CA GLN A 116 -18.96 15.70 8.72
C GLN A 116 -19.08 14.86 10.00
N LYS A 117 -20.32 14.56 10.44
CA LYS A 117 -20.56 13.71 11.61
C LYS A 117 -19.92 12.32 11.47
N ARG A 118 -20.05 11.71 10.28
CA ARG A 118 -19.46 10.41 10.00
C ARG A 118 -17.94 10.44 10.04
N ALA A 119 -17.30 11.49 9.52
CA ALA A 119 -15.85 11.68 9.56
C ALA A 119 -15.33 11.69 11.01
N HIS A 120 -15.97 12.47 11.89
CA HIS A 120 -15.62 12.50 13.32
C HIS A 120 -15.72 11.13 13.99
N VAL A 121 -16.79 10.38 13.72
CA VAL A 121 -16.99 9.03 14.29
C VAL A 121 -15.90 8.09 13.81
N VAL A 122 -15.64 8.02 12.49
CA VAL A 122 -14.68 7.11 11.91
C VAL A 122 -13.25 7.39 12.40
N VAL A 123 -12.85 8.65 12.45
CA VAL A 123 -11.49 9.00 12.92
C VAL A 123 -11.34 8.71 14.41
N LYS A 124 -12.37 8.98 15.23
CA LYS A 124 -12.37 8.58 16.64
C LYS A 124 -12.19 7.07 16.78
N GLU A 125 -12.98 6.27 16.08
CA GLU A 125 -12.92 4.80 16.11
C GLU A 125 -11.54 4.28 15.65
N LEU A 126 -10.91 4.89 14.64
CA LEU A 126 -9.54 4.56 14.24
C LEU A 126 -8.55 4.81 15.38
N LEU A 127 -8.61 5.98 16.02
CA LEU A 127 -7.70 6.31 17.11
C LEU A 127 -7.92 5.41 18.33
N GLU A 128 -9.15 5.01 18.62
CA GLU A 128 -9.47 4.02 19.65
C GLU A 128 -8.95 2.61 19.32
N ALA A 129 -8.79 2.27 18.04
CA ALA A 129 -8.23 0.99 17.59
C ALA A 129 -6.68 0.94 17.64
N LEU A 130 -5.97 2.08 17.79
CA LEU A 130 -4.50 2.12 17.77
C LEU A 130 -3.83 1.18 18.80
N PRO A 131 -4.33 1.01 20.04
CA PRO A 131 -3.74 0.05 20.99
C PRO A 131 -3.78 -1.39 20.48
N GLU A 132 -4.87 -1.82 19.84
CA GLU A 132 -5.01 -3.17 19.27
C GLU A 132 -4.14 -3.33 18.02
N ILE A 133 -4.11 -2.32 17.13
CA ILE A 133 -3.18 -2.28 15.99
C ILE A 133 -1.75 -2.46 16.48
N ARG A 134 -1.34 -1.73 17.51
CA ARG A 134 0.01 -1.81 18.07
C ARG A 134 0.31 -3.19 18.67
N SER A 135 -0.67 -3.80 19.34
CA SER A 135 -0.58 -5.17 19.84
C SER A 135 -0.35 -6.17 18.70
N GLY A 136 -1.09 -6.07 17.60
CA GLY A 136 -0.90 -6.88 16.41
C GLY A 136 0.48 -6.70 15.79
N LEU A 137 0.94 -5.45 15.65
CA LEU A 137 2.27 -5.12 15.14
C LEU A 137 3.42 -5.69 15.99
N SER A 138 3.26 -5.76 17.31
CA SER A 138 4.24 -6.43 18.16
C SER A 138 4.41 -7.92 17.81
N GLY A 139 3.29 -8.59 17.46
CA GLY A 139 3.34 -9.96 16.97
C GLY A 139 4.01 -10.07 15.59
N ASP A 140 3.72 -9.15 14.66
CA ASP A 140 4.33 -9.12 13.33
C ASP A 140 5.84 -8.90 13.40
N ILE A 141 6.31 -8.00 14.28
CA ILE A 141 7.74 -7.75 14.52
C ILE A 141 8.42 -9.01 15.11
N SER A 142 7.78 -9.64 16.09
CA SER A 142 8.30 -10.88 16.69
C SER A 142 8.38 -12.01 15.66
N ALA A 143 7.40 -12.11 14.75
CA ALA A 143 7.41 -13.07 13.67
C ALA A 143 8.54 -12.80 12.66
N ALA A 144 8.83 -11.53 12.35
CA ALA A 144 9.95 -11.14 11.50
C ALA A 144 11.29 -11.48 12.16
N TYR A 145 11.48 -11.12 13.42
CA TYR A 145 12.70 -11.46 14.17
C TYR A 145 12.94 -12.97 14.25
N SER A 146 11.90 -13.75 14.54
CA SER A 146 12.01 -15.21 14.64
C SER A 146 12.11 -15.90 13.28
N GLY A 147 11.58 -15.26 12.24
CA GLY A 147 11.51 -15.83 10.90
C GLY A 147 12.72 -15.55 10.01
N ASP A 148 13.55 -14.56 10.36
CA ASP A 148 14.78 -14.23 9.64
C ASP A 148 16.02 -14.51 10.51
N PRO A 149 16.84 -15.52 10.14
CA PRO A 149 18.05 -15.84 10.88
C PRO A 149 19.11 -14.71 10.85
N ALA A 150 18.99 -13.72 9.99
CA ALA A 150 19.88 -12.57 9.92
C ALA A 150 19.49 -11.44 10.89
N ALA A 151 18.25 -11.44 11.40
CA ALA A 151 17.78 -10.41 12.32
C ALA A 151 18.48 -10.53 13.70
N VAL A 152 19.11 -9.46 14.17
CA VAL A 152 19.82 -9.48 15.47
C VAL A 152 18.95 -8.96 16.61
N SER A 153 17.91 -8.15 16.33
CA SER A 153 16.99 -7.63 17.35
C SER A 153 15.67 -7.14 16.77
N ASN A 154 14.65 -6.96 17.61
CA ASN A 154 13.39 -6.33 17.23
C ASN A 154 13.58 -4.86 16.82
N GLU A 155 14.54 -4.16 17.42
CA GLU A 155 14.89 -2.77 17.09
C GLU A 155 15.39 -2.67 15.65
N GLU A 156 16.26 -3.61 15.22
CA GLU A 156 16.72 -3.68 13.84
C GLU A 156 15.55 -3.92 12.87
N VAL A 157 14.66 -4.85 13.20
CA VAL A 157 13.46 -5.13 12.39
C VAL A 157 12.61 -3.87 12.23
N ILE A 158 12.35 -3.14 13.33
CA ILE A 158 11.53 -1.91 13.28
C ILE A 158 12.19 -0.84 12.41
N LEU A 159 13.51 -0.65 12.54
CA LEU A 159 14.23 0.45 11.90
C LEU A 159 14.56 0.19 10.43
N SER A 160 14.71 -1.08 10.02
CA SER A 160 15.32 -1.39 8.73
C SER A 160 14.44 -2.24 7.79
N TYR A 161 13.46 -3.00 8.30
CA TYR A 161 12.68 -3.89 7.44
C TYR A 161 11.52 -3.18 6.74
N PRO A 162 11.49 -3.14 5.39
CA PRO A 162 10.40 -2.49 4.64
C PRO A 162 9.01 -3.06 4.96
N CYS A 163 8.94 -4.35 5.33
CA CYS A 163 7.67 -5.00 5.66
C CYS A 163 6.99 -4.38 6.89
N VAL A 164 7.75 -3.84 7.85
CA VAL A 164 7.17 -3.16 9.03
C VAL A 164 6.36 -1.94 8.60
N LEU A 165 6.90 -1.14 7.68
CA LEU A 165 6.19 0.03 7.15
C LEU A 165 4.95 -0.39 6.35
N ALA A 166 5.07 -1.41 5.50
CA ALA A 166 3.98 -1.89 4.66
C ALA A 166 2.83 -2.50 5.49
N ILE A 167 3.15 -3.36 6.46
CA ILE A 167 2.15 -4.01 7.32
C ILE A 167 1.48 -2.99 8.25
N THR A 168 2.25 -2.06 8.83
CA THR A 168 1.70 -0.99 9.67
C THR A 168 0.71 -0.14 8.89
N THR A 169 1.10 0.29 7.68
CA THR A 169 0.20 1.05 6.79
C THR A 169 -1.04 0.27 6.45
N TYR A 170 -0.89 -1.01 6.09
CA TYR A 170 -2.03 -1.88 5.80
C TYR A 170 -3.00 -1.95 6.99
N ARG A 171 -2.53 -2.21 8.20
CA ARG A 171 -3.40 -2.32 9.39
C ARG A 171 -4.17 -1.04 9.67
N ILE A 172 -3.52 0.13 9.56
CA ILE A 172 -4.19 1.44 9.67
C ILE A 172 -5.22 1.65 8.55
N ALA A 173 -4.82 1.40 7.31
CA ALA A 173 -5.67 1.59 6.13
C ALA A 173 -6.87 0.62 6.11
N HIS A 174 -6.70 -0.61 6.60
CA HIS A 174 -7.74 -1.61 6.75
C HIS A 174 -8.86 -1.13 7.70
N GLU A 175 -8.49 -0.51 8.82
CA GLU A 175 -9.47 0.07 9.75
C GLU A 175 -10.33 1.16 9.08
N LEU A 176 -9.73 2.02 8.29
CA LEU A 176 -10.48 3.03 7.53
C LEU A 176 -11.33 2.40 6.41
N TYR A 177 -10.78 1.39 5.72
CA TYR A 177 -11.47 0.69 4.65
C TYR A 177 -12.72 -0.03 5.14
N THR A 178 -12.62 -0.76 6.24
CA THR A 178 -13.75 -1.50 6.84
C THR A 178 -14.85 -0.58 7.37
N ARG A 179 -14.49 0.66 7.72
CA ARG A 179 -15.44 1.72 8.10
C ARG A 179 -16.02 2.48 6.90
N GLY A 180 -15.70 2.04 5.69
CA GLY A 180 -16.26 2.59 4.46
C GLY A 180 -15.69 3.94 4.04
N VAL A 181 -14.48 4.31 4.48
CA VAL A 181 -13.79 5.50 4.00
C VAL A 181 -13.26 5.26 2.58
N PRO A 182 -13.70 6.05 1.60
CA PRO A 182 -13.23 5.90 0.24
C PRO A 182 -11.86 6.57 0.03
N VAL A 183 -11.13 6.17 -0.97
CA VAL A 183 -9.90 6.80 -1.49
C VAL A 183 -8.72 6.80 -0.50
N ILE A 184 -8.89 7.33 0.72
CA ILE A 184 -7.81 7.50 1.71
C ILE A 184 -7.06 6.19 2.01
N PRO A 185 -7.71 5.04 2.27
CA PRO A 185 -7.00 3.78 2.50
C PRO A 185 -6.07 3.42 1.33
N ARG A 186 -6.52 3.64 0.09
CA ARG A 186 -5.68 3.40 -1.10
C ARG A 186 -4.55 4.41 -1.23
N ILE A 187 -4.77 5.69 -0.91
CA ILE A 187 -3.67 6.68 -0.88
C ILE A 187 -2.57 6.21 0.07
N MET A 188 -2.92 5.72 1.27
CA MET A 188 -1.96 5.23 2.25
C MET A 188 -1.18 4.01 1.73
N THR A 189 -1.89 2.97 1.25
CA THR A 189 -1.24 1.73 0.78
C THR A 189 -0.44 1.93 -0.49
N GLU A 190 -0.90 2.74 -1.46
CA GLU A 190 -0.13 3.06 -2.67
C GLU A 190 1.11 3.93 -2.37
N HIS A 191 1.03 4.82 -1.39
CA HIS A 191 2.21 5.53 -0.92
C HIS A 191 3.26 4.56 -0.40
N MET A 192 2.86 3.62 0.45
CA MET A 192 3.78 2.66 1.02
C MET A 192 4.28 1.64 -0.01
N HIS A 193 3.44 1.21 -0.95
CA HIS A 193 3.84 0.41 -2.10
C HIS A 193 4.97 1.09 -2.90
N SER A 194 4.86 2.40 -3.13
CA SER A 194 5.91 3.15 -3.86
C SER A 194 7.25 3.21 -3.13
N LEU A 195 7.27 3.09 -1.80
CA LEU A 195 8.47 3.13 -0.97
C LEU A 195 9.09 1.74 -0.75
N THR A 196 8.26 0.70 -0.66
CA THR A 196 8.70 -0.64 -0.22
C THR A 196 8.66 -1.69 -1.33
N GLY A 197 7.95 -1.44 -2.42
CA GLY A 197 7.66 -2.45 -3.44
C GLY A 197 6.67 -3.53 -2.99
N ILE A 198 5.98 -3.34 -1.84
CA ILE A 198 4.99 -4.27 -1.27
C ILE A 198 3.60 -3.69 -1.47
N ASP A 199 2.78 -4.32 -2.32
CA ASP A 199 1.39 -3.92 -2.59
C ASP A 199 0.42 -4.75 -1.76
N ILE A 200 -0.17 -4.16 -0.72
CA ILE A 200 -1.23 -4.77 0.08
C ILE A 200 -2.51 -3.94 -0.06
N HIS A 201 -3.54 -4.52 -0.68
CA HIS A 201 -4.83 -3.83 -0.76
C HIS A 201 -5.47 -3.71 0.63
N PRO A 202 -6.00 -2.53 1.03
CA PRO A 202 -6.55 -2.33 2.37
C PRO A 202 -7.79 -3.19 2.68
N GLY A 203 -8.43 -3.77 1.65
CA GLY A 203 -9.55 -4.70 1.80
C GLY A 203 -9.16 -6.13 2.13
N ALA A 204 -7.89 -6.52 2.00
CA ALA A 204 -7.42 -7.84 2.40
C ALA A 204 -7.66 -8.06 3.90
N LYS A 205 -7.84 -9.32 4.31
CA LYS A 205 -7.93 -9.71 5.73
C LYS A 205 -6.66 -10.47 6.09
N ILE A 206 -5.88 -9.95 7.02
CA ILE A 206 -4.60 -10.54 7.42
C ILE A 206 -4.60 -10.77 8.93
N GLY A 207 -4.33 -12.00 9.33
CA GLY A 207 -4.25 -12.44 10.72
C GLY A 207 -3.07 -11.87 11.48
N ARG A 208 -2.70 -12.50 12.59
CA ARG A 208 -1.61 -12.12 13.49
C ARG A 208 -0.30 -12.78 13.12
N ASN A 209 0.81 -12.19 13.59
CA ASN A 209 2.16 -12.70 13.37
C ASN A 209 2.50 -12.88 11.88
N PHE A 210 2.09 -11.91 11.09
CA PHE A 210 2.30 -11.90 9.65
C PHE A 210 3.68 -11.32 9.32
N PHE A 211 4.45 -12.03 8.50
CA PHE A 211 5.78 -11.60 8.11
C PHE A 211 5.98 -11.66 6.59
N ILE A 212 6.53 -10.60 6.02
CA ILE A 212 6.98 -10.53 4.63
C ILE A 212 8.50 -10.34 4.64
N ASP A 213 9.22 -11.35 4.15
CA ASP A 213 10.68 -11.34 4.06
C ASP A 213 11.12 -10.75 2.72
N HIS A 214 12.06 -9.81 2.72
CA HIS A 214 12.50 -8.96 1.61
C HIS A 214 11.37 -8.10 1.01
N GLY A 215 10.33 -8.70 0.50
CA GLY A 215 9.03 -8.12 0.17
C GLY A 215 8.89 -7.52 -1.22
N THR A 216 9.95 -7.12 -1.91
CA THR A 216 9.84 -6.49 -3.23
C THR A 216 9.01 -7.33 -4.19
N GLY A 217 7.96 -6.73 -4.77
CA GLY A 217 7.08 -7.39 -5.73
C GLY A 217 6.01 -8.29 -5.12
N VAL A 218 5.80 -8.26 -3.78
CA VAL A 218 4.64 -8.90 -3.15
C VAL A 218 3.38 -8.16 -3.53
N VAL A 219 2.34 -8.91 -3.94
CA VAL A 219 0.99 -8.37 -4.24
C VAL A 219 -0.06 -9.16 -3.47
N ILE A 220 -0.83 -8.48 -2.63
CA ILE A 220 -1.96 -9.04 -1.86
C ILE A 220 -3.24 -8.32 -2.27
N GLY A 221 -4.10 -9.02 -3.01
CA GLY A 221 -5.32 -8.44 -3.59
C GLY A 221 -6.45 -8.22 -2.59
N GLU A 222 -7.41 -7.39 -2.96
CA GLU A 222 -8.52 -6.86 -2.14
C GLU A 222 -9.27 -7.92 -1.30
N THR A 223 -9.56 -9.07 -1.88
CA THR A 223 -10.38 -10.11 -1.23
C THR A 223 -9.55 -11.30 -0.75
N ALA A 224 -8.22 -11.14 -0.63
CA ALA A 224 -7.38 -12.15 -0.02
C ALA A 224 -7.71 -12.29 1.48
N GLU A 225 -7.72 -13.52 1.96
CA GLU A 225 -7.86 -13.84 3.38
C GLU A 225 -6.63 -14.63 3.80
N ILE A 226 -5.94 -14.19 4.84
CA ILE A 226 -4.67 -14.76 5.31
C ILE A 226 -4.81 -15.02 6.81
N GLY A 227 -4.55 -16.26 7.22
CA GLY A 227 -4.59 -16.68 8.61
C GLY A 227 -3.40 -16.18 9.45
N ASP A 228 -3.24 -16.78 10.62
CA ASP A 228 -2.17 -16.43 11.57
C ASP A 228 -0.85 -17.13 11.23
N ASN A 229 0.28 -16.51 11.63
CA ASN A 229 1.64 -17.06 11.47
C ASN A 229 2.01 -17.37 10.01
N VAL A 230 1.58 -16.53 9.08
CA VAL A 230 1.89 -16.71 7.65
C VAL A 230 3.16 -15.93 7.30
N LYS A 231 4.07 -16.60 6.58
CA LYS A 231 5.30 -15.99 6.05
C LYS A 231 5.28 -15.98 4.53
N LEU A 232 5.50 -14.80 3.94
CA LEU A 232 5.68 -14.59 2.50
C LEU A 232 7.10 -14.13 2.20
N TYR A 233 7.62 -14.53 1.03
CA TYR A 233 8.87 -14.01 0.49
C TYR A 233 8.60 -13.07 -0.68
N GLN A 234 9.64 -12.40 -1.18
CA GLN A 234 9.57 -11.46 -2.30
C GLN A 234 8.90 -12.08 -3.53
N GLY A 235 8.17 -11.23 -4.28
CA GLY A 235 7.54 -11.60 -5.54
C GLY A 235 6.31 -12.51 -5.41
N VAL A 236 5.85 -12.82 -4.18
CA VAL A 236 4.63 -13.61 -3.99
C VAL A 236 3.41 -12.81 -4.43
N THR A 237 2.54 -13.44 -5.21
CA THR A 237 1.29 -12.85 -5.68
C THR A 237 0.08 -13.65 -5.19
N LEU A 238 -0.80 -12.99 -4.42
CA LEU A 238 -2.14 -13.47 -4.08
C LEU A 238 -3.16 -12.73 -4.94
N GLY A 239 -3.41 -13.24 -6.14
CA GLY A 239 -4.08 -12.54 -7.22
C GLY A 239 -5.44 -13.12 -7.62
N ALA A 240 -6.10 -12.44 -8.56
CA ALA A 240 -7.32 -12.94 -9.20
C ALA A 240 -6.97 -13.81 -10.42
N LEU A 241 -7.68 -14.94 -10.58
CA LEU A 241 -7.52 -15.81 -11.75
C LEU A 241 -8.25 -15.25 -12.98
N SER A 242 -9.41 -14.62 -12.76
CA SER A 242 -10.24 -14.04 -13.82
C SER A 242 -11.08 -12.88 -13.30
N PHE A 243 -11.59 -12.07 -14.22
CA PHE A 243 -12.46 -10.95 -13.94
C PHE A 243 -13.82 -11.18 -14.63
N PRO A 244 -14.84 -11.71 -13.90
CA PRO A 244 -16.18 -11.89 -14.46
C PRO A 244 -16.72 -10.55 -14.97
N LYS A 245 -17.41 -10.61 -16.12
CA LYS A 245 -18.05 -9.45 -16.73
C LYS A 245 -19.56 -9.60 -16.70
N ASP A 246 -20.27 -8.47 -16.64
CA ASP A 246 -21.71 -8.39 -16.79
C ASP A 246 -22.12 -8.53 -18.30
N GLU A 247 -23.41 -8.54 -18.58
CA GLU A 247 -23.96 -8.64 -19.94
C GLU A 247 -23.53 -7.46 -20.85
N LYS A 248 -23.08 -6.34 -20.26
CA LYS A 248 -22.57 -5.16 -20.96
C LYS A 248 -21.05 -5.16 -21.14
N GLY A 249 -20.36 -6.22 -20.68
CA GLY A 249 -18.90 -6.35 -20.75
C GLY A 249 -18.12 -5.63 -19.64
N ASN A 250 -18.79 -5.03 -18.64
CA ASN A 250 -18.12 -4.39 -17.51
C ASN A 250 -17.68 -5.42 -16.47
N ILE A 251 -16.53 -5.18 -15.84
CA ILE A 251 -16.02 -6.03 -14.76
C ILE A 251 -16.95 -5.93 -13.53
N ILE A 252 -17.41 -7.07 -13.03
CA ILE A 252 -18.22 -7.17 -11.82
C ILE A 252 -17.30 -6.97 -10.61
N LYS A 253 -17.53 -5.89 -9.86
CA LYS A 253 -16.73 -5.52 -8.68
C LYS A 253 -17.26 -6.18 -7.41
N GLY A 254 -16.43 -6.23 -6.34
CA GLY A 254 -16.84 -6.62 -4.98
C GLY A 254 -17.00 -8.12 -4.73
N ARG A 255 -16.77 -9.00 -5.73
CA ARG A 255 -16.80 -10.46 -5.52
C ARG A 255 -15.46 -11.00 -5.00
N LYS A 256 -15.51 -12.08 -4.22
CA LYS A 256 -14.32 -12.86 -3.83
C LYS A 256 -13.61 -13.33 -5.11
N ARG A 257 -12.31 -12.97 -5.25
CA ARG A 257 -11.50 -13.27 -6.44
C ARG A 257 -10.04 -13.58 -6.15
N HIS A 258 -9.62 -13.45 -4.88
CA HIS A 258 -8.27 -13.73 -4.39
C HIS A 258 -8.29 -14.92 -3.44
N PRO A 259 -7.18 -15.67 -3.31
CA PRO A 259 -7.14 -16.90 -2.52
C PRO A 259 -7.35 -16.66 -1.03
N THR A 260 -7.68 -17.77 -0.35
CA THR A 260 -7.70 -17.88 1.12
C THR A 260 -6.50 -18.71 1.56
N ILE A 261 -5.71 -18.20 2.49
CA ILE A 261 -4.51 -18.82 3.05
C ILE A 261 -4.79 -19.16 4.52
N GLY A 262 -4.59 -20.42 4.90
CA GLY A 262 -4.74 -20.90 6.26
C GLY A 262 -3.63 -20.43 7.20
N ASN A 263 -3.56 -21.05 8.38
CA ASN A 263 -2.58 -20.69 9.42
C ASN A 263 -1.24 -21.41 9.20
N ASN A 264 -0.14 -20.83 9.71
CA ASN A 264 1.20 -21.41 9.68
C ASN A 264 1.68 -21.75 8.25
N VAL A 265 1.29 -20.98 7.26
CA VAL A 265 1.64 -21.20 5.84
C VAL A 265 2.91 -20.42 5.51
N VAL A 266 3.81 -21.08 4.77
CA VAL A 266 5.01 -20.45 4.22
C VAL A 266 4.95 -20.45 2.70
N ILE A 267 5.07 -19.27 2.09
CA ILE A 267 5.03 -19.10 0.63
C ILE A 267 6.36 -18.49 0.18
N TYR A 268 7.17 -19.31 -0.50
CA TYR A 268 8.49 -18.92 -0.98
C TYR A 268 8.43 -18.02 -2.21
N SER A 269 9.58 -17.40 -2.49
CA SER A 269 9.76 -16.34 -3.47
C SER A 269 9.17 -16.65 -4.84
N GLY A 270 8.51 -15.63 -5.44
CA GLY A 270 7.97 -15.69 -6.80
C GLY A 270 6.75 -16.61 -6.98
N ALA A 271 6.25 -17.26 -5.93
CA ALA A 271 5.06 -18.09 -6.05
C ALA A 271 3.81 -17.23 -6.35
N THR A 272 2.95 -17.74 -7.23
CA THR A 272 1.73 -17.07 -7.66
C THR A 272 0.52 -17.94 -7.35
N LEU A 273 -0.39 -17.44 -6.50
CA LEU A 273 -1.60 -18.11 -6.07
C LEU A 273 -2.80 -17.30 -6.56
N LEU A 274 -3.68 -17.90 -7.34
CA LEU A 274 -4.77 -17.19 -8.01
C LEU A 274 -6.13 -17.83 -7.76
N GLY A 275 -7.16 -16.96 -7.66
CA GLY A 275 -8.56 -17.36 -7.68
C GLY A 275 -9.26 -17.32 -6.33
N GLY A 276 -10.52 -16.88 -6.33
CA GLY A 276 -11.32 -16.74 -5.12
C GLY A 276 -11.74 -18.05 -4.47
N GLU A 277 -11.78 -19.13 -5.25
CA GLU A 277 -12.09 -20.49 -4.77
C GLU A 277 -10.84 -21.27 -4.34
N THR A 278 -9.64 -20.69 -4.53
CA THR A 278 -8.38 -21.31 -4.14
C THR A 278 -8.18 -21.16 -2.65
N ILE A 279 -8.14 -22.30 -1.94
CA ILE A 279 -7.92 -22.36 -0.49
C ILE A 279 -6.63 -23.12 -0.23
N ILE A 280 -5.69 -22.50 0.44
CA ILE A 280 -4.45 -23.12 0.94
C ILE A 280 -4.69 -23.48 2.40
N GLY A 281 -4.65 -24.78 2.70
CA GLY A 281 -4.90 -25.27 4.06
C GLY A 281 -3.80 -24.91 5.06
N ASP A 282 -4.04 -25.18 6.34
CA ASP A 282 -3.07 -24.90 7.41
C ASP A 282 -1.77 -25.71 7.24
N ASN A 283 -0.65 -25.15 7.71
CA ASN A 283 0.67 -25.79 7.70
C ASN A 283 1.17 -26.19 6.29
N VAL A 284 0.73 -25.48 5.25
CA VAL A 284 1.17 -25.70 3.88
C VAL A 284 2.46 -24.95 3.60
N ILE A 285 3.33 -25.56 2.81
CA ILE A 285 4.55 -24.94 2.29
C ILE A 285 4.46 -24.87 0.77
N ILE A 286 4.47 -23.65 0.21
CA ILE A 286 4.52 -23.41 -1.23
C ILE A 286 5.95 -23.03 -1.61
N GLY A 287 6.58 -23.85 -2.45
CA GLY A 287 7.93 -23.63 -2.97
C GLY A 287 8.03 -22.39 -3.87
N GLY A 288 9.27 -21.96 -4.13
CA GLY A 288 9.52 -20.80 -4.99
C GLY A 288 9.03 -21.02 -6.43
N ASN A 289 8.53 -19.94 -7.05
CA ASN A 289 8.03 -19.87 -8.42
C ASN A 289 6.88 -20.88 -8.74
N VAL A 290 6.23 -21.45 -7.73
CA VAL A 290 5.08 -22.34 -7.93
C VAL A 290 3.87 -21.54 -8.37
N TRP A 291 3.11 -22.07 -9.35
CA TRP A 291 1.86 -21.49 -9.84
C TRP A 291 0.67 -22.32 -9.36
N VAL A 292 -0.18 -21.75 -8.51
CA VAL A 292 -1.32 -22.42 -7.88
C VAL A 292 -2.63 -21.76 -8.29
N THR A 293 -3.55 -22.56 -8.85
CA THR A 293 -4.89 -22.12 -9.25
C THR A 293 -6.01 -23.02 -8.70
N SER A 294 -5.66 -23.95 -7.80
CA SER A 294 -6.59 -24.86 -7.14
C SER A 294 -6.23 -25.04 -5.67
N SER A 295 -7.20 -25.46 -4.87
CA SER A 295 -7.01 -25.63 -3.43
C SER A 295 -5.97 -26.70 -3.08
N VAL A 296 -5.25 -26.47 -1.97
CA VAL A 296 -4.18 -27.32 -1.46
C VAL A 296 -4.56 -27.78 -0.05
N PRO A 297 -4.62 -29.10 0.20
CA PRO A 297 -4.94 -29.64 1.52
C PRO A 297 -3.90 -29.23 2.58
N ALA A 298 -4.34 -29.17 3.85
CA ALA A 298 -3.47 -28.87 4.98
C ALA A 298 -2.28 -29.85 5.08
N GLY A 299 -1.13 -29.36 5.58
CA GLY A 299 0.08 -30.12 5.78
C GLY A 299 0.83 -30.51 4.50
N THR A 300 0.43 -29.97 3.35
CA THR A 300 1.02 -30.28 2.04
C THR A 300 2.24 -29.40 1.76
N ARG A 301 3.24 -29.98 1.09
CA ARG A 301 4.34 -29.23 0.49
C ARG A 301 4.25 -29.33 -1.04
N ILE A 302 4.23 -28.19 -1.72
CA ILE A 302 4.25 -28.10 -3.19
C ILE A 302 5.60 -27.53 -3.61
N THR A 303 6.25 -28.18 -4.58
CA THR A 303 7.50 -27.70 -5.18
C THR A 303 7.46 -27.91 -6.68
N ILE A 304 8.23 -27.11 -7.42
CA ILE A 304 8.50 -27.36 -8.83
C ILE A 304 9.57 -28.45 -8.92
N ALA A 305 9.46 -29.37 -9.87
CA ALA A 305 10.55 -30.28 -10.20
C ALA A 305 11.80 -29.48 -10.60
N ALA A 306 12.98 -29.98 -10.20
CA ALA A 306 14.21 -29.28 -10.55
C ALA A 306 14.30 -29.16 -12.08
N PRO A 307 14.53 -27.94 -12.62
CA PRO A 307 14.68 -27.76 -14.05
C PRO A 307 15.91 -28.51 -14.55
N GLU A 308 15.81 -29.12 -15.74
CA GLU A 308 16.93 -29.75 -16.37
C GLU A 308 17.99 -28.69 -16.74
N GLN A 309 19.24 -28.91 -16.31
CA GLN A 309 20.34 -28.00 -16.54
C GLN A 309 21.29 -28.56 -17.59
N HIS A 310 21.52 -27.85 -18.66
CA HIS A 310 22.51 -28.19 -19.69
C HIS A 310 23.79 -27.39 -19.50
N TYR A 311 24.88 -28.06 -19.15
CA TYR A 311 26.21 -27.46 -19.06
C TYR A 311 26.93 -27.60 -20.41
N LYS A 312 27.27 -26.47 -21.07
CA LYS A 312 28.24 -26.43 -22.17
C LYS A 312 29.54 -25.89 -21.65
N MET A 313 30.60 -26.70 -21.69
CA MET A 313 31.96 -26.17 -21.55
C MET A 313 32.32 -25.46 -22.89
N GLU A 314 32.52 -24.15 -22.86
CA GLU A 314 33.18 -23.45 -23.95
C GLU A 314 34.68 -23.74 -23.84
N ASN A 315 35.15 -24.82 -24.50
CA ASN A 315 36.54 -25.07 -24.71
C ASN A 315 37.05 -24.16 -25.84
N ASN A 316 38.08 -23.39 -25.49
CA ASN A 316 38.94 -22.57 -26.38
C ASN A 316 38.43 -21.15 -26.68
N ILE A 317 38.74 -20.22 -25.79
CA ILE A 317 39.27 -18.91 -26.28
C ILE A 317 40.71 -19.18 -26.71
N GLU A 318 40.92 -19.51 -27.98
CA GLU A 318 42.25 -19.40 -28.59
C GLU A 318 42.65 -17.93 -28.51
N LYS A 319 43.69 -17.67 -27.70
CA LYS A 319 44.41 -16.40 -27.74
C LYS A 319 45.00 -16.23 -29.14
N LYS A 320 44.47 -15.30 -29.91
CA LYS A 320 45.16 -14.68 -31.00
C LYS A 320 45.65 -13.30 -30.59
#